data_eeef7a6a5ec904d3c43606a9d1271751
#
_entry.id   eeef7a6a5ec904d3c43606a9d1271751
#
_cell.length_a   1.000
_cell.length_b   1.000
_cell.length_c   1.000
_cell.angle_alpha   90.00
_cell.angle_beta   90.00
_cell.angle_gamma   90.00
#
_symmetry.space_group_name_H-M   'P 1'
#
loop_
_entity.id
_entity.type
_entity.pdbx_description
1 polymer ?
#
loop_
_entity_poly.entity_id
_entity_poly.type
_entity_poly.pdbx_seq_one_letter_code
_entity_poly.pdbx_strand_id
1 'polypeptide(L)'
;MKPLKTFFNRYRQAWVLLYVFIYFPWFFWLERHVAIGTPFTNIHIAFDDLIPFCEYFVIPYFFWFFFVAGSVAFFLFKRPKKEFYRMTAFLFIGMTLCLAICTLFPNGQTMRPPVNPEKNIFSRWIVALYKTDTSTNVFPSIHVFASLGVNLAWWNSEISKKHRWIRPVSTIVTVSICLSTVFLKQHSVLDGLGAVVLSIALYFLIYQAELTREFFKSRAAKNRMRRSKRAYSFKRKM
;
A
#
# COMPACT_ATOMS: atom_id res chain seq x y z
N MET A 1 -23.63 -26.51 11.77
CA MET A 1 -22.15 -26.49 11.60
C MET A 1 -21.68 -26.55 10.13
N LYS A 2 -22.42 -27.08 9.17
CA LYS A 2 -22.05 -27.12 7.73
C LYS A 2 -21.84 -25.72 7.11
N PRO A 3 -22.70 -24.68 7.32
CA PRO A 3 -22.52 -23.38 6.67
C PRO A 3 -21.26 -22.65 7.13
N LEU A 4 -20.88 -22.76 8.41
CA LEU A 4 -19.70 -22.11 8.96
C LEU A 4 -18.41 -22.68 8.35
N LYS A 5 -18.33 -24.01 8.23
CA LYS A 5 -17.18 -24.72 7.63
C LYS A 5 -17.00 -24.36 6.15
N THR A 6 -18.12 -24.18 5.43
CA THR A 6 -18.12 -23.74 4.03
C THR A 6 -17.63 -22.29 3.90
N PHE A 7 -18.04 -21.40 4.80
CA PHE A 7 -17.58 -20.01 4.85
C PHE A 7 -16.08 -19.92 5.09
N PHE A 8 -15.54 -20.62 6.09
CA PHE A 8 -14.09 -20.62 6.37
C PHE A 8 -13.28 -21.18 5.21
N ASN A 9 -13.76 -22.25 4.56
CA ASN A 9 -13.07 -22.81 3.39
C ASN A 9 -13.08 -21.84 2.19
N ARG A 10 -14.16 -21.09 2.01
CA ARG A 10 -14.30 -20.09 0.93
C ARG A 10 -13.32 -18.94 1.10
N TYR A 11 -13.15 -18.46 2.32
CA TYR A 11 -12.31 -17.29 2.64
C TYR A 11 -11.02 -17.67 3.36
N ARG A 12 -10.53 -18.88 3.12
CA ARG A 12 -9.29 -19.38 3.73
C ARG A 12 -8.11 -18.42 3.54
N GLN A 13 -8.07 -17.67 2.44
CA GLN A 13 -7.04 -16.65 2.17
C GLN A 13 -7.00 -15.51 3.20
N ALA A 14 -8.05 -15.32 3.99
CA ALA A 14 -8.08 -14.29 5.03
C ALA A 14 -7.02 -14.48 6.12
N TRP A 15 -6.39 -15.66 6.22
CA TRP A 15 -5.34 -15.92 7.21
C TRP A 15 -4.18 -14.91 7.11
N VAL A 16 -3.87 -14.39 5.92
CA VAL A 16 -2.80 -13.39 5.75
C VAL A 16 -3.08 -12.09 6.49
N LEU A 17 -4.36 -11.80 6.81
CA LEU A 17 -4.75 -10.62 7.59
C LEU A 17 -4.31 -10.72 9.05
N LEU A 18 -3.91 -11.90 9.55
CA LEU A 18 -3.28 -12.06 10.86
C LEU A 18 -1.98 -11.24 10.96
N TYR A 19 -1.44 -10.78 9.84
CA TYR A 19 -0.34 -9.82 9.78
C TYR A 19 -0.58 -8.58 10.66
N VAL A 20 -1.83 -8.15 10.83
CA VAL A 20 -2.17 -6.98 11.67
C VAL A 20 -1.71 -7.15 13.13
N PHE A 21 -1.67 -8.38 13.64
CA PHE A 21 -1.18 -8.70 14.98
C PHE A 21 0.35 -8.60 15.13
N ILE A 22 1.10 -8.52 14.02
CA ILE A 22 2.53 -8.23 13.99
C ILE A 22 2.73 -6.74 13.75
N TYR A 23 2.01 -6.20 12.76
CA TYR A 23 2.18 -4.82 12.31
C TYR A 23 1.83 -3.79 13.38
N PHE A 24 0.63 -3.85 13.97
CA PHE A 24 0.20 -2.85 14.95
C PHE A 24 1.05 -2.82 16.22
N PRO A 25 1.40 -3.96 16.88
CA PRO A 25 2.29 -3.92 18.02
C PRO A 25 3.67 -3.31 17.70
N TRP A 26 4.23 -3.63 16.53
CA TRP A 26 5.50 -3.05 16.09
C TRP A 26 5.38 -1.56 15.80
N PHE A 27 4.35 -1.13 15.08
CA PHE A 27 4.05 0.26 14.80
C PHE A 27 3.90 1.08 16.09
N PHE A 28 3.04 0.65 17.03
CA PHE A 28 2.85 1.34 18.30
C PHE A 28 4.09 1.32 19.19
N TRP A 29 4.90 0.29 19.09
CA TRP A 29 6.18 0.27 19.78
C TRP A 29 7.13 1.35 19.23
N LEU A 30 7.25 1.49 17.91
CA LEU A 30 8.04 2.54 17.27
C LEU A 30 7.55 3.94 17.65
N GLU A 31 6.23 4.20 17.57
CA GLU A 31 5.63 5.48 17.92
C GLU A 31 5.96 5.92 19.35
N ARG A 32 6.04 4.97 20.27
CA ARG A 32 6.36 5.26 21.67
C ARG A 32 7.86 5.43 21.91
N HIS A 33 8.70 4.63 21.28
CA HIS A 33 10.13 4.62 21.54
C HIS A 33 10.87 5.78 20.91
N VAL A 34 10.55 6.13 19.67
CA VAL A 34 11.23 7.23 18.98
C VAL A 34 10.71 8.60 19.44
N ALA A 35 9.44 8.69 19.85
CA ALA A 35 8.86 9.95 20.34
C ALA A 35 9.35 10.41 21.73
N ILE A 36 9.85 9.52 22.58
CA ILE A 36 10.19 9.79 24.00
C ILE A 36 11.68 10.14 24.22
N GLY A 37 12.35 10.80 23.27
CA GLY A 37 13.71 11.33 23.50
C GLY A 37 14.82 10.56 22.84
N THR A 38 14.52 9.67 21.91
CA THR A 38 15.52 9.09 21.04
C THR A 38 15.94 10.14 20.01
N PRO A 39 17.23 10.43 19.82
CA PRO A 39 17.69 11.27 18.73
C PRO A 39 17.24 10.69 17.40
N PHE A 40 16.64 11.50 16.56
CA PHE A 40 16.23 11.09 15.22
C PHE A 40 16.81 12.00 14.14
N THR A 41 16.97 11.46 12.95
CA THR A 41 17.37 12.24 11.78
C THR A 41 16.17 13.04 11.27
N ASN A 42 16.31 14.37 11.20
CA ASN A 42 15.27 15.24 10.65
C ASN A 42 15.19 15.08 9.12
N ILE A 43 14.05 14.62 8.63
CA ILE A 43 13.77 14.48 7.19
C ILE A 43 13.07 15.76 6.73
N HIS A 44 13.85 16.63 6.13
CA HIS A 44 13.38 17.93 5.62
C HIS A 44 14.23 18.36 4.42
N ILE A 45 13.58 18.91 3.41
CA ILE A 45 14.24 19.53 2.24
C ILE A 45 13.64 20.90 1.98
N ALA A 46 14.40 21.81 1.37
CA ALA A 46 13.95 23.17 1.09
C ALA A 46 12.64 23.26 0.28
N PHE A 47 12.33 22.23 -0.51
CA PHE A 47 11.07 22.15 -1.25
C PHE A 47 9.85 22.02 -0.33
N ASP A 48 10.00 21.41 0.84
CA ASP A 48 8.92 21.27 1.81
C ASP A 48 8.42 22.62 2.34
N ASP A 49 9.30 23.62 2.41
CA ASP A 49 8.95 24.96 2.89
C ASP A 49 8.09 25.74 1.89
N LEU A 50 8.17 25.39 0.59
CA LEU A 50 7.36 25.99 -0.46
C LEU A 50 5.92 25.49 -0.46
N ILE A 51 5.65 24.34 0.17
CA ILE A 51 4.31 23.76 0.23
C ILE A 51 3.54 24.41 1.38
N PRO A 52 2.42 25.13 1.12
CA PRO A 52 1.64 25.73 2.19
C PRO A 52 0.91 24.68 3.03
N PHE A 53 0.73 24.94 4.32
CA PHE A 53 -0.16 24.15 5.15
C PHE A 53 -1.63 24.39 4.76
N CYS A 54 -2.41 23.31 4.64
CA CYS A 54 -3.83 23.40 4.29
C CYS A 54 -4.64 22.35 5.05
N GLU A 55 -5.46 22.81 6.00
CA GLU A 55 -6.25 21.95 6.89
C GLU A 55 -7.30 21.10 6.19
N TYR A 56 -7.79 21.50 5.03
CA TYR A 56 -8.82 20.75 4.28
C TYR A 56 -8.31 19.41 3.76
N PHE A 57 -7.01 19.25 3.64
CA PHE A 57 -6.40 17.98 3.25
C PHE A 57 -6.51 16.88 4.32
N VAL A 58 -7.03 17.20 5.50
CA VAL A 58 -7.36 16.19 6.52
C VAL A 58 -8.44 15.20 6.03
N ILE A 59 -9.31 15.63 5.10
CA ILE A 59 -10.34 14.78 4.51
C ILE A 59 -9.72 13.60 3.72
N PRO A 60 -8.92 13.83 2.66
CA PRO A 60 -8.27 12.74 1.96
C PRO A 60 -7.27 11.97 2.84
N TYR A 61 -6.66 12.59 3.85
CA TYR A 61 -5.80 11.90 4.79
C TYR A 61 -6.56 10.81 5.57
N PHE A 62 -7.70 11.16 6.20
CA PHE A 62 -8.54 10.17 6.89
C PHE A 62 -9.20 9.18 5.93
N PHE A 63 -9.50 9.59 4.70
CA PHE A 63 -10.03 8.69 3.69
C PHE A 63 -9.07 7.55 3.35
N TRP A 64 -7.77 7.69 3.58
CA TRP A 64 -6.76 6.65 3.42
C TRP A 64 -7.14 5.34 4.14
N PHE A 65 -7.64 5.42 5.38
CA PHE A 65 -8.06 4.24 6.14
C PHE A 65 -9.17 3.46 5.41
N PHE A 66 -10.16 4.17 4.90
CA PHE A 66 -11.25 3.55 4.13
C PHE A 66 -10.76 3.03 2.77
N PHE A 67 -9.89 3.74 2.11
CA PHE A 67 -9.34 3.35 0.82
C PHE A 67 -8.53 2.06 0.92
N VAL A 68 -7.64 1.96 1.91
CA VAL A 68 -6.82 0.76 2.11
C VAL A 68 -7.65 -0.39 2.64
N ALA A 69 -8.34 -0.23 3.77
CA ALA A 69 -9.13 -1.30 4.39
C ALA A 69 -10.29 -1.76 3.51
N GLY A 70 -11.00 -0.82 2.89
CA GLY A 70 -12.10 -1.12 1.96
C GLY A 70 -11.63 -1.87 0.71
N SER A 71 -10.48 -1.51 0.16
CA SER A 71 -9.88 -2.25 -0.95
C SER A 71 -9.47 -3.65 -0.55
N VAL A 72 -8.80 -3.82 0.60
CA VAL A 72 -8.43 -5.14 1.13
C VAL A 72 -9.67 -6.02 1.31
N ALA A 73 -10.73 -5.49 1.92
CA ALA A 73 -11.99 -6.20 2.10
C ALA A 73 -12.65 -6.54 0.75
N PHE A 74 -12.71 -5.60 -0.19
CA PHE A 74 -13.28 -5.84 -1.51
C PHE A 74 -12.51 -6.95 -2.25
N PHE A 75 -11.19 -6.91 -2.25
CA PHE A 75 -10.37 -7.93 -2.90
C PHE A 75 -10.54 -9.30 -2.23
N LEU A 76 -10.64 -9.36 -0.90
CA LEU A 76 -10.90 -10.59 -0.15
C LEU A 76 -12.22 -11.26 -0.57
N PHE A 77 -13.30 -10.47 -0.66
CA PHE A 77 -14.65 -11.02 -0.82
C PHE A 77 -15.10 -11.13 -2.27
N LYS A 78 -14.61 -10.25 -3.15
CA LYS A 78 -15.15 -10.06 -4.52
C LYS A 78 -14.15 -10.37 -5.63
N ARG A 79 -12.88 -10.64 -5.30
CA ARG A 79 -11.85 -10.86 -6.32
C ARG A 79 -11.24 -12.27 -6.24
N PRO A 80 -10.61 -12.76 -7.34
CA PRO A 80 -9.86 -14.00 -7.33
C PRO A 80 -8.78 -13.98 -6.24
N LYS A 81 -8.56 -15.12 -5.58
CA LYS A 81 -7.54 -15.26 -4.53
C LYS A 81 -6.15 -14.76 -4.96
N LYS A 82 -5.81 -14.94 -6.24
CA LYS A 82 -4.54 -14.49 -6.80
C LYS A 82 -4.39 -12.96 -6.72
N GLU A 83 -5.43 -12.19 -7.09
CA GLU A 83 -5.39 -10.73 -7.00
C GLU A 83 -5.29 -10.28 -5.54
N PHE A 84 -6.04 -10.92 -4.64
CA PHE A 84 -5.98 -10.64 -3.21
C PHE A 84 -4.59 -10.92 -2.63
N TYR A 85 -3.99 -12.09 -2.88
CA TYR A 85 -2.65 -12.41 -2.38
C TYR A 85 -1.58 -11.49 -2.96
N ARG A 86 -1.69 -11.08 -4.23
CA ARG A 86 -0.74 -10.15 -4.85
C ARG A 86 -0.80 -8.78 -4.18
N MET A 87 -2.00 -8.25 -3.95
CA MET A 87 -2.18 -6.98 -3.26
C MET A 87 -1.68 -7.04 -1.82
N THR A 88 -2.08 -8.06 -1.06
CA THR A 88 -1.66 -8.19 0.35
C THR A 88 -0.17 -8.46 0.48
N ALA A 89 0.44 -9.24 -0.41
CA ALA A 89 1.89 -9.43 -0.44
C ALA A 89 2.61 -8.10 -0.66
N PHE A 90 2.18 -7.29 -1.63
CA PHE A 90 2.74 -5.97 -1.88
C PHE A 90 2.63 -5.08 -0.64
N LEU A 91 1.43 -4.94 -0.08
CA LEU A 91 1.19 -4.09 1.07
C LEU A 91 2.00 -4.55 2.29
N PHE A 92 1.91 -5.83 2.66
CA PHE A 92 2.48 -6.31 3.91
C PHE A 92 4.00 -6.39 3.88
N ILE A 93 4.59 -6.80 2.77
CA ILE A 93 6.06 -6.78 2.62
C ILE A 93 6.56 -5.33 2.69
N GLY A 94 5.95 -4.40 1.94
CA GLY A 94 6.41 -3.03 1.93
C GLY A 94 6.17 -2.30 3.26
N MET A 95 5.02 -2.48 3.91
CA MET A 95 4.76 -1.93 5.23
C MET A 95 5.76 -2.47 6.28
N THR A 96 6.10 -3.77 6.19
CA THR A 96 7.16 -4.36 7.02
C THR A 96 8.51 -3.70 6.76
N LEU A 97 8.85 -3.46 5.49
CA LEU A 97 10.11 -2.77 5.14
C LEU A 97 10.12 -1.32 5.64
N CYS A 98 9.00 -0.59 5.57
CA CYS A 98 8.90 0.75 6.14
C CYS A 98 9.17 0.72 7.66
N LEU A 99 8.52 -0.17 8.41
CA LEU A 99 8.77 -0.31 9.86
C LEU A 99 10.21 -0.73 10.16
N ALA A 100 10.78 -1.65 9.37
CA ALA A 100 12.17 -2.07 9.53
C ALA A 100 13.15 -0.91 9.30
N ILE A 101 12.90 -0.08 8.27
CA ILE A 101 13.71 1.12 8.01
C ILE A 101 13.59 2.09 9.19
N CYS A 102 12.39 2.39 9.68
CA CYS A 102 12.20 3.25 10.84
C CYS A 102 12.88 2.70 12.11
N THR A 103 12.90 1.38 12.28
CA THR A 103 13.58 0.72 13.41
C THR A 103 15.11 0.89 13.34
N LEU A 104 15.68 0.71 12.13
CA LEU A 104 17.13 0.77 11.93
C LEU A 104 17.64 2.20 11.76
N PHE A 105 16.79 3.08 11.31
CA PHE A 105 17.07 4.48 11.02
C PHE A 105 15.99 5.36 11.64
N PRO A 106 16.09 5.69 12.95
CA PRO A 106 15.18 6.59 13.61
C PRO A 106 15.14 7.95 12.90
N ASN A 107 13.97 8.32 12.44
CA ASN A 107 13.77 9.50 11.62
C ASN A 107 12.48 10.22 12.00
N GLY A 108 12.38 11.48 11.64
CA GLY A 108 11.22 12.32 11.95
C GLY A 108 11.28 13.64 11.21
N GLN A 109 10.32 14.51 11.49
CA GLN A 109 10.23 15.86 10.91
C GLN A 109 9.78 16.88 11.94
N THR A 110 10.08 18.15 11.70
CA THR A 110 9.75 19.28 12.60
C THR A 110 8.94 20.38 11.91
N MET A 111 8.24 20.04 10.82
CA MET A 111 7.56 20.99 9.93
C MET A 111 6.13 21.36 10.38
N ARG A 112 5.58 20.70 11.41
CA ARG A 112 4.18 20.91 11.83
C ARG A 112 3.98 22.32 12.39
N PRO A 113 3.09 23.15 11.78
CA PRO A 113 2.79 24.46 12.32
C PRO A 113 1.88 24.32 13.56
N PRO A 114 1.86 25.35 14.42
CA PRO A 114 0.84 25.44 15.46
C PRO A 114 -0.54 25.61 14.82
N VAL A 115 -1.51 24.79 15.26
CA VAL A 115 -2.88 24.77 14.74
C VAL A 115 -3.86 25.21 15.81
N ASN A 116 -4.65 26.27 15.53
CA ASN A 116 -5.72 26.69 16.44
C ASN A 116 -6.96 25.78 16.25
N PRO A 117 -7.35 24.97 17.27
CA PRO A 117 -8.49 24.07 17.17
C PRO A 117 -9.83 24.80 17.12
N GLU A 118 -9.89 26.08 17.50
CA GLU A 118 -11.13 26.85 17.50
C GLU A 118 -11.45 27.47 16.14
N LYS A 119 -10.50 27.45 15.18
CA LYS A 119 -10.67 28.01 13.85
C LYS A 119 -11.83 27.34 13.09
N ASN A 120 -11.85 26.01 13.05
CA ASN A 120 -12.88 25.20 12.38
C ASN A 120 -12.79 23.71 12.78
N ILE A 121 -13.73 22.90 12.26
CA ILE A 121 -13.79 21.45 12.54
C ILE A 121 -12.55 20.71 12.01
N PHE A 122 -11.98 21.12 10.86
CA PHE A 122 -10.81 20.46 10.27
C PHE A 122 -9.56 20.71 11.12
N SER A 123 -9.39 21.91 11.65
CA SER A 123 -8.31 22.24 12.59
C SER A 123 -8.39 21.38 13.87
N ARG A 124 -9.58 21.12 14.39
CA ARG A 124 -9.76 20.18 15.53
C ARG A 124 -9.32 18.77 15.18
N TRP A 125 -9.67 18.28 14.00
CA TRP A 125 -9.26 16.97 13.54
C TRP A 125 -7.74 16.86 13.38
N ILE A 126 -7.07 17.94 12.90
CA ILE A 126 -5.62 17.97 12.77
C ILE A 126 -4.94 17.96 14.14
N VAL A 127 -5.44 18.71 15.11
CA VAL A 127 -4.89 18.69 16.47
C VAL A 127 -5.03 17.29 17.08
N ALA A 128 -6.15 16.61 16.87
CA ALA A 128 -6.33 15.21 17.28
C ALA A 128 -5.38 14.28 16.55
N LEU A 129 -5.22 14.45 15.21
CA LEU A 129 -4.31 13.70 14.39
C LEU A 129 -2.85 13.85 14.89
N TYR A 130 -2.38 15.06 15.12
CA TYR A 130 -1.01 15.34 15.58
C TYR A 130 -0.67 14.74 16.93
N LYS A 131 -1.69 14.44 17.75
CA LYS A 131 -1.54 13.74 19.05
C LYS A 131 -1.43 12.23 18.91
N THR A 132 -2.04 11.65 17.88
CA THR A 132 -2.12 10.19 17.68
C THR A 132 -1.09 9.66 16.71
N ASP A 133 -0.76 10.44 15.71
CA ASP A 133 0.23 10.15 14.68
C ASP A 133 1.41 11.10 14.88
N THR A 134 2.51 10.60 15.44
CA THR A 134 3.65 11.43 15.83
C THR A 134 4.39 12.00 14.61
N SER A 135 5.31 12.93 14.83
CA SER A 135 6.17 13.48 13.76
C SER A 135 7.45 12.66 13.54
N THR A 136 7.48 11.45 14.09
CA THR A 136 8.59 10.50 13.95
C THR A 136 8.18 9.30 13.10
N ASN A 137 9.16 8.47 12.73
CA ASN A 137 8.93 7.27 11.91
C ASN A 137 8.27 7.60 10.55
N VAL A 138 8.70 8.69 9.93
CA VAL A 138 8.06 9.25 8.73
C VAL A 138 8.61 8.68 7.42
N PHE A 139 9.87 8.20 7.37
CA PHE A 139 10.52 7.73 6.15
C PHE A 139 10.69 6.20 6.11
N PRO A 140 10.28 5.55 5.02
CA PRO A 140 9.42 6.02 3.91
C PRO A 140 7.94 6.14 4.35
N SER A 141 7.19 7.04 3.70
CA SER A 141 5.78 7.25 4.03
C SER A 141 4.92 6.01 3.79
N ILE A 142 4.37 5.44 4.86
CA ILE A 142 3.43 4.30 4.78
C ILE A 142 2.13 4.71 4.08
N HIS A 143 1.67 5.94 4.28
CA HIS A 143 0.47 6.48 3.64
C HIS A 143 0.62 6.51 2.11
N VAL A 144 1.74 7.03 1.62
CA VAL A 144 2.05 7.06 0.18
C VAL A 144 2.24 5.64 -0.34
N PHE A 145 3.04 4.82 0.34
CA PHE A 145 3.33 3.46 -0.07
C PHE A 145 2.06 2.59 -0.20
N ALA A 146 1.22 2.57 0.84
CA ALA A 146 0.01 1.77 0.84
C ALA A 146 -1.01 2.26 -0.20
N SER A 147 -1.13 3.58 -0.40
CA SER A 147 -2.00 4.14 -1.44
C SER A 147 -1.56 3.74 -2.84
N LEU A 148 -0.25 3.79 -3.12
CA LEU A 148 0.32 3.32 -4.39
C LEU A 148 0.08 1.81 -4.58
N GLY A 149 0.26 1.01 -3.53
CA GLY A 149 0.03 -0.44 -3.57
C GLY A 149 -1.43 -0.80 -3.88
N VAL A 150 -2.37 -0.10 -3.25
CA VAL A 150 -3.80 -0.26 -3.54
C VAL A 150 -4.12 0.18 -4.97
N ASN A 151 -3.61 1.33 -5.42
CA ASN A 151 -3.79 1.80 -6.79
C ASN A 151 -3.28 0.79 -7.82
N LEU A 152 -2.07 0.27 -7.62
CA LEU A 152 -1.48 -0.76 -8.47
C LEU A 152 -2.33 -2.03 -8.52
N ALA A 153 -2.92 -2.44 -7.38
CA ALA A 153 -3.82 -3.59 -7.32
C ALA A 153 -5.08 -3.34 -8.15
N TRP A 154 -5.70 -2.17 -8.03
CA TRP A 154 -6.84 -1.79 -8.86
C TRP A 154 -6.49 -1.75 -10.34
N TRP A 155 -5.38 -1.14 -10.73
CA TRP A 155 -4.93 -1.07 -12.13
C TRP A 155 -4.70 -2.45 -12.76
N ASN A 156 -4.21 -3.42 -11.99
CA ASN A 156 -3.91 -4.78 -12.45
C ASN A 156 -5.07 -5.77 -12.26
N SER A 157 -6.23 -5.32 -11.72
CA SER A 157 -7.37 -6.22 -11.49
C SER A 157 -8.23 -6.42 -12.76
N GLU A 158 -8.83 -7.58 -12.90
CA GLU A 158 -9.72 -7.90 -14.03
C GLU A 158 -10.97 -7.03 -14.04
N ILE A 159 -11.46 -6.59 -12.86
CA ILE A 159 -12.64 -5.71 -12.79
C ILE A 159 -12.35 -4.34 -13.42
N SER A 160 -11.13 -3.82 -13.25
CA SER A 160 -10.72 -2.53 -13.84
C SER A 160 -10.50 -2.60 -15.35
N LYS A 161 -10.27 -3.78 -15.89
CA LYS A 161 -10.28 -4.01 -17.35
C LYS A 161 -11.69 -3.91 -17.89
N LYS A 162 -12.68 -4.43 -17.17
CA LYS A 162 -14.11 -4.37 -17.54
C LYS A 162 -14.69 -2.98 -17.29
N HIS A 163 -14.35 -2.32 -16.18
CA HIS A 163 -14.86 -1.01 -15.77
C HIS A 163 -13.72 0.00 -15.72
N ARG A 164 -13.38 0.57 -16.87
CA ARG A 164 -12.16 1.40 -17.06
C ARG A 164 -12.12 2.66 -16.19
N TRP A 165 -13.27 3.16 -15.73
CA TRP A 165 -13.36 4.32 -14.84
C TRP A 165 -12.75 4.09 -13.45
N ILE A 166 -12.63 2.83 -13.00
CA ILE A 166 -12.03 2.47 -11.69
C ILE A 166 -10.58 2.96 -11.61
N ARG A 167 -9.83 2.85 -12.69
CA ARG A 167 -8.41 3.24 -12.74
C ARG A 167 -8.21 4.73 -12.46
N PRO A 168 -8.81 5.67 -13.21
CA PRO A 168 -8.65 7.09 -12.93
C PRO A 168 -9.19 7.47 -11.54
N VAL A 169 -10.30 6.91 -11.09
CA VAL A 169 -10.83 7.18 -9.74
C VAL A 169 -9.83 6.74 -8.67
N SER A 170 -9.31 5.50 -8.75
CA SER A 170 -8.30 5.02 -7.82
C SER A 170 -7.04 5.90 -7.84
N THR A 171 -6.62 6.37 -9.01
CA THR A 171 -5.46 7.26 -9.14
C THR A 171 -5.73 8.64 -8.54
N ILE A 172 -6.90 9.25 -8.77
CA ILE A 172 -7.28 10.54 -8.16
C ILE A 172 -7.26 10.43 -6.64
N VAL A 173 -7.86 9.38 -6.09
CA VAL A 173 -7.86 9.12 -4.64
C VAL A 173 -6.43 8.98 -4.11
N THR A 174 -5.60 8.18 -4.78
CA THR A 174 -4.19 8.00 -4.41
C THR A 174 -3.42 9.31 -4.40
N VAL A 175 -3.54 10.10 -5.48
CA VAL A 175 -2.87 11.41 -5.57
C VAL A 175 -3.35 12.36 -4.47
N SER A 176 -4.68 12.40 -4.20
CA SER A 176 -5.24 13.23 -3.14
C SER A 176 -4.69 12.84 -1.76
N ILE A 177 -4.54 11.54 -1.48
CA ILE A 177 -3.93 11.06 -0.24
C ILE A 177 -2.44 11.43 -0.18
N CYS A 178 -1.68 11.22 -1.26
CA CYS A 178 -0.27 11.60 -1.30
C CYS A 178 -0.06 13.10 -1.07
N LEU A 179 -0.87 13.94 -1.71
CA LEU A 179 -0.84 15.38 -1.47
C LEU A 179 -1.21 15.74 -0.02
N SER A 180 -2.18 15.03 0.57
CA SER A 180 -2.57 15.31 1.94
C SER A 180 -1.44 15.13 2.94
N THR A 181 -0.52 14.22 2.72
CA THR A 181 0.61 13.99 3.64
C THR A 181 1.55 15.19 3.71
N VAL A 182 1.78 15.87 2.60
CA VAL A 182 2.68 17.03 2.53
C VAL A 182 1.97 18.36 2.87
N PHE A 183 0.69 18.54 2.48
CA PHE A 183 -0.08 19.73 2.83
C PHE A 183 -0.46 19.79 4.31
N LEU A 184 -0.60 18.64 4.98
CA LEU A 184 -0.77 18.56 6.43
C LEU A 184 0.55 18.55 7.20
N LYS A 185 1.69 18.70 6.52
CA LYS A 185 3.02 18.63 7.15
C LYS A 185 3.22 17.37 8.01
N GLN A 186 2.62 16.25 7.57
CA GLN A 186 2.84 14.93 8.18
C GLN A 186 4.11 14.29 7.65
N HIS A 187 4.42 14.52 6.37
CA HIS A 187 5.57 13.94 5.69
C HIS A 187 6.31 14.99 4.85
N SER A 188 7.60 14.83 4.71
CA SER A 188 8.41 15.48 3.68
C SER A 188 8.11 14.88 2.30
N VAL A 189 8.34 15.65 1.26
CA VAL A 189 8.34 15.14 -0.12
C VAL A 189 9.34 13.97 -0.27
N LEU A 190 10.44 14.02 0.48
CA LEU A 190 11.45 12.96 0.49
C LEU A 190 10.89 11.62 0.99
N ASP A 191 10.01 11.65 2.00
CA ASP A 191 9.34 10.43 2.51
C ASP A 191 8.46 9.81 1.43
N GLY A 192 7.74 10.65 0.69
CA GLY A 192 6.94 10.24 -0.47
C GLY A 192 7.79 9.63 -1.58
N LEU A 193 8.92 10.25 -1.92
CA LEU A 193 9.85 9.72 -2.92
C LEU A 193 10.43 8.36 -2.49
N GLY A 194 10.80 8.20 -1.21
CA GLY A 194 11.24 6.92 -0.67
C GLY A 194 10.18 5.83 -0.84
N ALA A 195 8.91 6.16 -0.57
CA ALA A 195 7.78 5.26 -0.77
C ALA A 195 7.55 4.90 -2.25
N VAL A 196 7.73 5.85 -3.17
CA VAL A 196 7.66 5.60 -4.62
C VAL A 196 8.75 4.64 -5.06
N VAL A 197 10.00 4.86 -4.65
CA VAL A 197 11.14 3.98 -4.98
C VAL A 197 10.88 2.56 -4.47
N LEU A 198 10.45 2.42 -3.21
CA LEU A 198 10.09 1.13 -2.62
C LEU A 198 8.94 0.46 -3.40
N SER A 199 7.93 1.23 -3.81
CA SER A 199 6.80 0.73 -4.59
C SER A 199 7.23 0.22 -5.96
N ILE A 200 8.13 0.92 -6.64
CA ILE A 200 8.69 0.49 -7.93
C ILE A 200 9.45 -0.83 -7.77
N ALA A 201 10.33 -0.93 -6.77
CA ALA A 201 11.10 -2.16 -6.51
C ALA A 201 10.17 -3.36 -6.26
N LEU A 202 9.16 -3.20 -5.40
CA LEU A 202 8.20 -4.27 -5.09
C LEU A 202 7.26 -4.57 -6.27
N TYR A 203 6.94 -3.60 -7.12
CA TYR A 203 6.18 -3.85 -8.33
C TYR A 203 6.91 -4.83 -9.26
N PHE A 204 8.18 -4.62 -9.50
CA PHE A 204 8.98 -5.54 -10.32
C PHE A 204 9.07 -6.92 -9.68
N LEU A 205 9.25 -7.01 -8.38
CA LEU A 205 9.36 -8.30 -7.67
C LEU A 205 8.04 -9.09 -7.67
N ILE A 206 6.90 -8.42 -7.45
CA ILE A 206 5.62 -9.11 -7.20
C ILE A 206 4.77 -9.20 -8.47
N TYR A 207 4.65 -8.11 -9.23
CA TYR A 207 3.78 -8.07 -10.40
C TYR A 207 4.50 -8.52 -11.67
N GLN A 208 5.72 -8.04 -11.90
CA GLN A 208 6.43 -8.31 -13.15
C GLN A 208 7.07 -9.71 -13.15
N ALA A 209 7.67 -10.15 -12.07
CA ALA A 209 8.25 -11.49 -11.95
C ALA A 209 7.18 -12.58 -12.15
N GLU A 210 5.96 -12.37 -11.64
CA GLU A 210 4.87 -13.30 -11.82
C GLU A 210 4.39 -13.34 -13.29
N LEU A 211 4.23 -12.19 -13.94
CA LEU A 211 3.88 -12.11 -15.37
C LEU A 211 4.90 -12.84 -16.23
N THR A 212 6.17 -12.64 -15.96
CA THR A 212 7.27 -13.32 -16.65
C THR A 212 7.18 -14.84 -16.44
N ARG A 213 6.96 -15.29 -15.22
CA ARG A 213 6.80 -16.73 -14.91
C ARG A 213 5.59 -17.36 -15.63
N GLU A 214 4.47 -16.67 -15.70
CA GLU A 214 3.27 -17.13 -16.42
C GLU A 214 3.51 -17.18 -17.93
N PHE A 215 4.16 -16.18 -18.49
CA PHE A 215 4.55 -16.16 -19.89
C PHE A 215 5.41 -17.38 -20.27
N PHE A 216 6.45 -17.69 -19.49
CA PHE A 216 7.27 -18.87 -19.75
C PHE A 216 6.52 -20.19 -19.57
N LYS A 217 5.63 -20.30 -18.56
CA LYS A 217 4.78 -21.49 -18.38
C LYS A 217 3.84 -21.68 -19.56
N SER A 218 3.18 -20.64 -20.02
CA SER A 218 2.27 -20.72 -21.18
C SER A 218 3.00 -21.12 -22.46
N ARG A 219 4.20 -20.57 -22.69
CA ARG A 219 5.05 -20.90 -23.83
C ARG A 219 5.53 -22.35 -23.78
N ALA A 220 5.93 -22.83 -22.61
CA ALA A 220 6.33 -24.23 -22.42
C ALA A 220 5.16 -25.20 -22.68
N ALA A 221 3.96 -24.89 -22.18
CA ALA A 221 2.74 -25.68 -22.46
C ALA A 221 2.39 -25.72 -23.94
N LYS A 222 2.46 -24.57 -24.63
CA LYS A 222 2.24 -24.47 -26.08
C LYS A 222 3.24 -25.29 -26.90
N ASN A 223 4.51 -25.30 -26.49
CA ASN A 223 5.55 -26.10 -27.13
C ASN A 223 5.34 -27.61 -26.90
N ARG A 224 4.90 -28.02 -25.69
CA ARG A 224 4.54 -29.42 -25.41
C ARG A 224 3.39 -29.90 -26.31
N MET A 225 2.33 -29.10 -26.45
CA MET A 225 1.21 -29.45 -27.34
C MET A 225 1.64 -29.55 -28.81
N ARG A 226 2.50 -28.65 -29.31
CA ARG A 226 3.03 -28.72 -30.67
C ARG A 226 3.85 -29.99 -30.91
N ARG A 227 4.69 -30.39 -29.94
CA ARG A 227 5.49 -31.63 -30.01
C ARG A 227 4.60 -32.85 -30.03
N SER A 228 3.59 -32.92 -29.17
CA SER A 228 2.61 -34.01 -29.12
C SER A 228 1.83 -34.15 -30.43
N LYS A 229 1.34 -33.03 -31.00
CA LYS A 229 0.65 -33.06 -32.32
C LYS A 229 1.55 -33.53 -33.45
N ARG A 230 2.83 -33.13 -33.48
CA ARG A 230 3.80 -33.61 -34.50
C ARG A 230 4.07 -35.12 -34.34
N ALA A 231 4.24 -35.61 -33.11
CA ALA A 231 4.47 -37.04 -32.85
C ALA A 231 3.25 -37.87 -33.27
N TYR A 232 2.03 -37.42 -32.99
CA TYR A 232 0.81 -38.06 -33.43
C TYR A 232 0.63 -38.09 -34.93
N SER A 233 0.92 -36.98 -35.62
CA SER A 233 0.87 -36.88 -37.09
C SER A 233 1.91 -37.79 -37.77
N PHE A 234 3.07 -37.96 -37.15
CA PHE A 234 4.11 -38.89 -37.68
C PHE A 234 3.68 -40.35 -37.55
N LYS A 235 3.12 -40.75 -36.40
CA LYS A 235 2.60 -42.12 -36.20
C LYS A 235 1.43 -42.50 -37.12
N ARG A 236 0.68 -41.52 -37.61
CA ARG A 236 -0.48 -41.77 -38.51
C ARG A 236 -0.06 -41.91 -40.01
N LYS A 237 1.16 -41.57 -40.32
CA LYS A 237 1.74 -41.65 -41.71
C LYS A 237 2.59 -42.92 -41.94
N MET A 238 2.86 -43.66 -40.88
CA MET A 238 3.43 -45.00 -40.89
C MET A 238 2.35 -46.09 -40.86
#